data_a0b67a03f29d5ebc33df37493547a477
#
_entry.id   a0b67a03f29d5ebc33df37493547a477
#
_cell.length_a   1.000
_cell.length_b   1.000
_cell.length_c   1.000
_cell.angle_alpha   90.00
_cell.angle_beta   90.00
_cell.angle_gamma   90.00
#
_symmetry.space_group_name_H-M   'P 1'
#
loop_
_entity.id
_entity.type
_entity.pdbx_description
1 polymer ?
#
loop_
_entity_poly.entity_id
_entity_poly.type
_entity_poly.pdbx_seq_one_letter_code
_entity_poly.pdbx_strand_id
1 'polypeptide(L)'
;ITMHTWYEQAVFYHIYPLGLLGAEKTNTLTETAHRLRDLEAWIPHIRALNGSAIYIGPLFESSTHGYDTRDFRLVDRRLGTNEDFAHFVQLCHENGIRVVVDGVFNHTGREFFAFQDIREKREASPYKDWYRGVNFGWGSPLGDPFGYEAWQGHFELPCLNLWNPDVRQYLFDSIRFWVDNFDIDGIRLDCANVLDFGFMKELREKTSAMK
;
A
#
# COMPACT_ATOMS: atom_id res chain seq x y z
N ILE A 1 -19.09 -25.79 12.65
CA ILE A 1 -18.54 -24.67 13.43
C ILE A 1 -18.22 -23.60 12.42
N THR A 2 -19.12 -22.64 12.26
CA THR A 2 -18.87 -21.44 11.44
C THR A 2 -17.80 -20.63 12.17
N MET A 3 -16.60 -20.60 11.61
CA MET A 3 -15.59 -19.64 12.06
C MET A 3 -16.08 -18.25 11.62
N HIS A 4 -16.68 -17.53 12.56
CA HIS A 4 -17.00 -16.14 12.34
C HIS A 4 -15.68 -15.38 12.17
N THR A 5 -15.44 -14.92 10.96
CA THR A 5 -14.32 -14.02 10.71
C THR A 5 -14.59 -12.71 11.45
N TRP A 6 -13.61 -12.23 12.20
CA TRP A 6 -13.75 -11.06 13.07
C TRP A 6 -14.29 -9.82 12.34
N TYR A 7 -13.98 -9.67 11.05
CA TYR A 7 -14.38 -8.51 10.25
C TYR A 7 -15.89 -8.45 9.95
N GLU A 8 -16.61 -9.57 10.06
CA GLU A 8 -18.06 -9.60 9.82
C GLU A 8 -18.84 -8.87 10.90
N GLN A 9 -18.29 -8.79 12.11
CA GLN A 9 -18.89 -8.11 13.26
C GLN A 9 -18.18 -6.81 13.63
N ALA A 10 -17.14 -6.43 12.90
CA ALA A 10 -16.34 -5.26 13.21
C ALA A 10 -17.06 -3.96 12.86
N VAL A 11 -16.90 -2.96 13.73
CA VAL A 11 -17.28 -1.57 13.47
C VAL A 11 -16.01 -0.85 13.05
N PHE A 12 -15.92 -0.51 11.76
CA PHE A 12 -14.73 0.12 11.18
C PHE A 12 -14.76 1.63 11.30
N TYR A 13 -13.62 2.19 11.70
CA TYR A 13 -13.31 3.59 11.61
C TYR A 13 -12.27 3.82 10.52
N HIS A 14 -12.61 4.59 9.49
CA HIS A 14 -11.71 4.85 8.36
C HIS A 14 -10.88 6.10 8.61
N ILE A 15 -9.57 6.00 8.40
CA ILE A 15 -8.62 7.11 8.50
C ILE A 15 -7.85 7.24 7.19
N TYR A 16 -7.91 8.42 6.58
CA TYR A 16 -7.00 8.84 5.52
C TYR A 16 -5.89 9.67 6.16
N PRO A 17 -4.72 9.06 6.49
CA PRO A 17 -3.77 9.69 7.40
C PRO A 17 -3.09 10.93 6.81
N LEU A 18 -2.77 10.93 5.52
CA LEU A 18 -2.15 12.09 4.86
C LEU A 18 -3.04 13.34 4.97
N GLY A 19 -4.35 13.17 4.75
CA GLY A 19 -5.30 14.25 4.87
C GLY A 19 -5.57 14.66 6.32
N LEU A 20 -5.87 13.70 7.18
CA LEU A 20 -6.22 13.94 8.57
C LEU A 20 -5.08 14.63 9.34
N LEU A 21 -3.85 14.24 9.10
CA LEU A 21 -2.68 14.75 9.80
C LEU A 21 -2.02 15.95 9.12
N GLY A 22 -2.64 16.48 8.05
CA GLY A 22 -2.17 17.68 7.38
C GLY A 22 -0.82 17.54 6.69
N ALA A 23 -0.56 16.38 6.11
CA ALA A 23 0.68 16.13 5.38
C ALA A 23 0.79 16.98 4.10
N GLU A 24 2.00 17.24 3.68
CA GLU A 24 2.28 17.94 2.42
C GLU A 24 1.71 17.14 1.24
N LYS A 25 1.15 17.84 0.23
CA LYS A 25 0.56 17.20 -0.95
C LYS A 25 1.57 16.49 -1.82
N THR A 26 2.81 16.98 -1.85
CA THR A 26 3.93 16.38 -2.56
C THR A 26 4.97 15.94 -1.56
N ASN A 27 5.46 14.71 -1.69
CA ASN A 27 6.43 14.16 -0.76
C ASN A 27 7.86 14.59 -1.14
N THR A 28 8.25 15.74 -0.64
CA THR A 28 9.59 16.34 -0.85
C THR A 28 10.40 16.40 0.43
N LEU A 29 9.90 15.82 1.52
CA LEU A 29 10.58 15.83 2.81
C LEU A 29 11.90 15.06 2.75
N THR A 30 12.95 15.65 3.32
CA THR A 30 14.23 14.99 3.54
C THR A 30 14.31 14.33 4.91
N GLU A 31 13.52 14.82 5.87
CA GLU A 31 13.43 14.26 7.21
C GLU A 31 12.04 13.71 7.47
N THR A 32 11.96 12.72 8.36
CA THR A 32 10.69 12.10 8.73
C THR A 32 9.93 12.98 9.71
N ALA A 33 8.66 13.25 9.41
CA ALA A 33 7.71 13.84 10.35
C ALA A 33 7.02 12.74 11.15
N HIS A 34 6.89 12.88 12.46
CA HIS A 34 6.30 11.85 13.33
C HIS A 34 4.81 12.10 13.60
N ARG A 35 4.03 12.34 12.55
CA ARG A 35 2.60 12.69 12.65
C ARG A 35 1.72 11.55 13.16
N LEU A 36 2.13 10.29 12.95
CA LEU A 36 1.39 9.14 13.49
C LEU A 36 1.28 9.15 15.02
N ARG A 37 2.20 9.80 15.72
CA ARG A 37 2.12 9.98 17.17
C ARG A 37 0.91 10.81 17.56
N ASP A 38 0.53 11.79 16.76
CA ASP A 38 -0.67 12.59 16.99
C ASP A 38 -1.94 11.77 16.79
N LEU A 39 -1.87 10.74 15.94
CA LEU A 39 -2.99 9.84 15.68
C LEU A 39 -3.34 8.97 16.90
N GLU A 40 -2.38 8.71 17.78
CA GLU A 40 -2.60 7.91 19.00
C GLU A 40 -3.69 8.51 19.88
N ALA A 41 -3.84 9.83 19.90
CA ALA A 41 -4.87 10.52 20.66
C ALA A 41 -6.30 10.21 20.17
N TRP A 42 -6.47 9.69 18.95
CA TRP A 42 -7.76 9.32 18.40
C TRP A 42 -8.28 7.96 18.90
N ILE A 43 -7.40 7.13 19.46
CA ILE A 43 -7.77 5.78 19.91
C ILE A 43 -8.90 5.81 20.95
N PRO A 44 -8.88 6.65 22.01
CA PRO A 44 -10.00 6.76 22.93
C PRO A 44 -11.30 7.19 22.26
N HIS A 45 -11.24 8.11 21.29
CA HIS A 45 -12.40 8.57 20.52
C HIS A 45 -13.03 7.44 19.71
N ILE A 46 -12.20 6.65 19.01
CA ILE A 46 -12.66 5.52 18.20
C ILE A 46 -13.31 4.47 19.12
N ARG A 47 -12.72 4.23 20.25
CA ARG A 47 -13.25 3.31 21.25
C ARG A 47 -14.59 3.78 21.83
N ALA A 48 -14.75 5.09 22.09
CA ALA A 48 -15.99 5.68 22.53
C ALA A 48 -17.12 5.56 21.52
N LEU A 49 -16.81 5.45 20.24
CA LEU A 49 -17.76 5.20 19.14
C LEU A 49 -18.02 3.68 18.92
N ASN A 50 -17.57 2.82 19.82
CA ASN A 50 -17.61 1.36 19.67
C ASN A 50 -16.88 0.86 18.43
N GLY A 51 -15.89 1.58 17.94
CA GLY A 51 -15.01 1.15 16.88
C GLY A 51 -14.17 -0.03 17.34
N SER A 52 -14.20 -1.13 16.60
CA SER A 52 -13.42 -2.35 16.89
C SER A 52 -12.32 -2.60 15.87
N ALA A 53 -12.29 -1.82 14.81
CA ALA A 53 -11.26 -1.89 13.77
C ALA A 53 -11.01 -0.51 13.16
N ILE A 54 -9.77 -0.27 12.77
CA ILE A 54 -9.37 0.89 11.99
C ILE A 54 -8.96 0.40 10.61
N TYR A 55 -9.52 1.03 9.57
CA TYR A 55 -9.00 0.99 8.23
C TYR A 55 -8.17 2.25 8.03
N ILE A 56 -6.86 2.11 7.88
CA ILE A 56 -5.92 3.21 7.67
C ILE A 56 -5.23 3.08 6.33
N GLY A 57 -5.33 4.09 5.50
CA GLY A 57 -4.68 4.07 4.19
C GLY A 57 -5.08 5.22 3.27
N PRO A 58 -4.27 5.39 2.23
CA PRO A 58 -2.96 4.75 2.00
C PRO A 58 -1.89 5.21 2.99
N LEU A 59 -0.94 4.32 3.33
CA LEU A 59 0.00 4.52 4.43
C LEU A 59 1.46 4.53 3.99
N PHE A 60 1.79 3.80 2.91
CA PHE A 60 3.18 3.56 2.53
C PHE A 60 3.75 4.69 1.70
N GLU A 61 5.09 4.77 1.65
CA GLU A 61 5.82 5.84 0.98
C GLU A 61 5.32 6.06 -0.44
N SER A 62 4.89 7.28 -0.74
CA SER A 62 4.33 7.66 -2.02
C SER A 62 4.84 9.03 -2.46
N SER A 63 4.61 9.35 -3.73
CA SER A 63 5.04 10.64 -4.30
C SER A 63 4.08 11.78 -3.97
N THR A 64 2.77 11.51 -3.90
CA THR A 64 1.75 12.54 -3.65
C THR A 64 0.61 12.05 -2.75
N HIS A 65 -0.43 11.47 -3.31
CA HIS A 65 -1.69 11.17 -2.61
C HIS A 65 -1.72 9.84 -1.86
N GLY A 66 -0.66 9.05 -1.91
CA GLY A 66 -0.59 7.76 -1.24
C GLY A 66 -0.82 6.56 -2.14
N TYR A 67 -1.50 6.73 -3.27
CA TYR A 67 -1.75 5.64 -4.23
C TYR A 67 -0.66 5.50 -5.28
N ASP A 68 0.24 6.46 -5.38
CA ASP A 68 1.43 6.46 -6.24
C ASP A 68 2.66 5.97 -5.46
N THR A 69 2.62 4.71 -5.07
CA THR A 69 3.58 4.08 -4.15
C THR A 69 5.01 4.12 -4.68
N ARG A 70 5.93 4.58 -3.84
CA ARG A 70 7.38 4.51 -4.04
C ARG A 70 7.99 3.27 -3.41
N ASP A 71 7.50 2.88 -2.22
CA ASP A 71 8.04 1.76 -1.44
C ASP A 71 6.94 1.15 -0.57
N PHE A 72 6.63 -0.12 -0.80
CA PHE A 72 5.62 -0.85 -0.05
C PHE A 72 6.06 -1.24 1.37
N ARG A 73 7.35 -1.15 1.68
CA ARG A 73 7.91 -1.62 2.97
C ARG A 73 8.35 -0.46 3.86
N LEU A 74 8.01 0.75 3.49
CA LEU A 74 8.32 1.95 4.24
C LEU A 74 7.04 2.75 4.46
N VAL A 75 6.78 3.10 5.71
CA VAL A 75 5.73 4.06 6.06
C VAL A 75 6.10 5.41 5.47
N ASP A 76 5.12 6.13 4.93
CA ASP A 76 5.36 7.43 4.31
C ASP A 76 6.05 8.38 5.30
N ARG A 77 7.17 8.98 4.90
CA ARG A 77 7.98 9.85 5.76
C ARG A 77 7.23 11.09 6.25
N ARG A 78 6.17 11.48 5.55
CA ARG A 78 5.28 12.57 5.99
C ARG A 78 4.42 12.17 7.17
N LEU A 79 4.29 10.87 7.45
CA LEU A 79 3.49 10.32 8.55
C LEU A 79 4.35 9.86 9.71
N GLY A 80 5.44 9.17 9.45
CA GLY A 80 6.28 8.63 10.50
C GLY A 80 7.28 7.59 10.01
N THR A 81 7.85 6.88 10.97
CA THR A 81 8.73 5.75 10.74
C THR A 81 7.94 4.45 10.79
N ASN A 82 8.57 3.34 10.37
CA ASN A 82 8.00 2.01 10.55
C ASN A 82 7.74 1.70 12.03
N GLU A 83 8.64 2.15 12.90
CA GLU A 83 8.52 2.00 14.36
C GLU A 83 7.33 2.79 14.91
N ASP A 84 7.09 4.01 14.43
CA ASP A 84 5.91 4.81 14.80
C ASP A 84 4.62 4.06 14.48
N PHE A 85 4.54 3.42 13.31
CA PHE A 85 3.35 2.67 12.93
C PHE A 85 3.20 1.37 13.71
N ALA A 86 4.29 0.63 13.93
CA ALA A 86 4.26 -0.57 14.78
C ALA A 86 3.76 -0.24 16.19
N HIS A 87 4.19 0.87 16.75
CA HIS A 87 3.73 1.36 18.07
C HIS A 87 2.24 1.72 18.05
N PHE A 88 1.78 2.40 16.99
CA PHE A 88 0.36 2.72 16.82
C PHE A 88 -0.51 1.46 16.78
N VAL A 89 -0.09 0.44 16.03
CA VAL A 89 -0.81 -0.85 15.96
C VAL A 89 -0.83 -1.54 17.33
N GLN A 90 0.28 -1.53 18.06
CA GLN A 90 0.34 -2.08 19.40
C GLN A 90 -0.66 -1.40 20.34
N LEU A 91 -0.72 -0.07 20.32
CA LEU A 91 -1.70 0.68 21.14
C LEU A 91 -3.14 0.36 20.74
N CYS A 92 -3.40 0.21 19.44
CA CYS A 92 -4.73 -0.23 18.98
C CYS A 92 -5.09 -1.59 19.54
N HIS A 93 -4.19 -2.56 19.48
CA HIS A 93 -4.42 -3.91 20.01
C HIS A 93 -4.65 -3.90 21.52
N GLU A 94 -3.90 -3.11 22.26
CA GLU A 94 -4.09 -2.93 23.71
C GLU A 94 -5.48 -2.37 24.06
N ASN A 95 -6.11 -1.66 23.11
CA ASN A 95 -7.46 -1.10 23.25
C ASN A 95 -8.54 -1.92 22.55
N GLY A 96 -8.24 -3.15 22.14
CA GLY A 96 -9.20 -4.04 21.50
C GLY A 96 -9.55 -3.64 20.08
N ILE A 97 -8.69 -2.87 19.40
CA ILE A 97 -8.91 -2.37 18.05
C ILE A 97 -7.96 -3.09 17.08
N ARG A 98 -8.52 -3.66 16.01
CA ARG A 98 -7.76 -4.27 14.92
C ARG A 98 -7.39 -3.24 13.87
N VAL A 99 -6.33 -3.49 13.11
CA VAL A 99 -5.83 -2.55 12.11
C VAL A 99 -5.76 -3.20 10.74
N VAL A 100 -6.39 -2.56 9.76
CA VAL A 100 -6.41 -2.94 8.34
C VAL A 100 -5.74 -1.84 7.54
N VAL A 101 -4.85 -2.23 6.63
CA VAL A 101 -4.14 -1.29 5.74
C VAL A 101 -4.56 -1.46 4.28
N ASP A 102 -4.33 -0.43 3.47
CA ASP A 102 -4.54 -0.50 2.02
C ASP A 102 -3.47 -1.35 1.34
N GLY A 103 -3.91 -2.27 0.50
CA GLY A 103 -3.09 -2.96 -0.46
C GLY A 103 -3.29 -2.38 -1.85
N VAL A 104 -2.40 -1.47 -2.26
CA VAL A 104 -2.44 -0.81 -3.57
C VAL A 104 -1.57 -1.63 -4.54
N PHE A 105 -2.12 -2.72 -5.07
CA PHE A 105 -1.37 -3.71 -5.85
C PHE A 105 -1.61 -3.64 -7.37
N ASN A 106 -2.59 -2.86 -7.81
CA ASN A 106 -2.87 -2.72 -9.24
C ASN A 106 -1.78 -1.93 -9.98
N HIS A 107 -1.16 -0.97 -9.30
CA HIS A 107 -0.19 -0.04 -9.89
C HIS A 107 0.82 0.42 -8.84
N THR A 108 1.87 1.08 -9.31
CA THR A 108 2.83 1.80 -8.45
C THR A 108 2.86 3.27 -8.86
N GLY A 109 3.65 4.08 -8.17
CA GLY A 109 4.10 5.37 -8.67
C GLY A 109 5.26 5.21 -9.66
N ARG A 110 5.57 6.28 -10.39
CA ARG A 110 6.70 6.29 -11.33
C ARG A 110 8.06 6.31 -10.63
N GLU A 111 8.10 6.63 -9.34
CA GLU A 111 9.31 6.64 -8.51
C GLU A 111 9.60 5.30 -7.84
N PHE A 112 8.77 4.28 -8.07
CA PHE A 112 9.00 2.92 -7.60
C PHE A 112 10.25 2.33 -8.26
N PHE A 113 11.06 1.57 -7.52
CA PHE A 113 12.39 1.13 -7.97
C PHE A 113 12.39 0.40 -9.31
N ALA A 114 11.41 -0.49 -9.54
CA ALA A 114 11.33 -1.27 -10.77
C ALA A 114 11.03 -0.38 -11.98
N PHE A 115 10.15 0.61 -11.82
CA PHE A 115 9.82 1.55 -12.87
C PHE A 115 11.02 2.46 -13.20
N GLN A 116 11.72 2.94 -12.20
CA GLN A 116 12.93 3.75 -12.37
C GLN A 116 14.05 2.96 -13.08
N ASP A 117 14.20 1.68 -12.78
CA ASP A 117 15.18 0.83 -13.45
C ASP A 117 14.88 0.67 -14.94
N ILE A 118 13.60 0.52 -15.32
CA ILE A 118 13.19 0.47 -16.73
C ILE A 118 13.49 1.79 -17.44
N ARG A 119 13.24 2.93 -16.78
CA ARG A 119 13.55 4.25 -17.34
C ARG A 119 15.04 4.42 -17.60
N GLU A 120 15.88 3.90 -16.73
CA GLU A 120 17.34 4.03 -16.84
C GLU A 120 17.93 3.02 -17.83
N LYS A 121 17.53 1.75 -17.73
CA LYS A 121 18.15 0.65 -18.49
C LYS A 121 17.37 0.22 -19.72
N ARG A 122 16.12 0.66 -19.87
CA ARG A 122 15.24 0.33 -21.00
C ARG A 122 15.15 -1.19 -21.20
N GLU A 123 15.40 -1.69 -22.42
CA GLU A 123 15.29 -3.11 -22.75
C GLU A 123 16.24 -4.01 -21.94
N ALA A 124 17.29 -3.45 -21.37
CA ALA A 124 18.22 -4.17 -20.50
C ALA A 124 17.71 -4.33 -19.05
N SER A 125 16.62 -3.68 -18.68
CA SER A 125 16.07 -3.80 -17.34
C SER A 125 15.48 -5.20 -17.09
N PRO A 126 15.83 -5.85 -15.98
CA PRO A 126 15.18 -7.11 -15.58
C PRO A 126 13.74 -6.92 -15.14
N TYR A 127 13.26 -5.69 -14.97
CA TYR A 127 11.91 -5.36 -14.50
C TYR A 127 10.95 -4.96 -15.62
N LYS A 128 11.35 -5.01 -16.89
CA LYS A 128 10.49 -4.61 -18.01
C LYS A 128 9.18 -5.39 -18.09
N ASP A 129 9.14 -6.62 -17.59
CA ASP A 129 7.94 -7.45 -17.56
C ASP A 129 7.15 -7.31 -16.25
N TRP A 130 7.55 -6.41 -15.37
CA TRP A 130 6.83 -6.09 -14.13
C TRP A 130 5.62 -5.20 -14.37
N TYR A 131 5.59 -4.50 -15.50
CA TYR A 131 4.50 -3.59 -15.87
C TYR A 131 3.81 -4.07 -17.14
N ARG A 132 2.51 -3.75 -17.23
CA ARG A 132 1.69 -4.14 -18.35
C ARG A 132 1.92 -3.22 -19.54
N GLY A 133 2.00 -3.79 -20.74
CA GLY A 133 2.04 -3.06 -21.99
C GLY A 133 3.29 -2.22 -22.21
N VAL A 134 4.42 -2.56 -21.57
CA VAL A 134 5.68 -1.86 -21.81
C VAL A 134 6.09 -1.99 -23.26
N ASN A 135 6.28 -0.84 -23.92
CA ASN A 135 6.61 -0.76 -25.34
C ASN A 135 7.62 0.35 -25.57
N PHE A 136 8.80 -0.02 -26.08
CA PHE A 136 9.88 0.92 -26.34
C PHE A 136 9.75 1.62 -27.70
N GLY A 137 8.68 1.33 -28.44
CA GLY A 137 8.37 1.98 -29.73
C GLY A 137 7.70 3.34 -29.58
N TRP A 138 7.27 3.73 -28.37
CA TRP A 138 6.68 5.04 -28.09
C TRP A 138 7.00 5.48 -26.68
N GLY A 139 6.82 6.76 -26.37
CA GLY A 139 7.04 7.32 -25.05
C GLY A 139 5.72 7.70 -24.37
N SER A 140 5.72 7.75 -23.02
CA SER A 140 4.55 8.22 -22.29
C SER A 140 4.37 9.73 -22.40
N PRO A 141 3.14 10.24 -22.15
CA PRO A 141 2.89 11.70 -22.09
C PRO A 141 3.69 12.42 -21.01
N LEU A 142 4.23 11.68 -20.04
CA LEU A 142 5.05 12.24 -18.94
C LEU A 142 6.55 12.22 -19.26
N GLY A 143 6.93 11.89 -20.49
CA GLY A 143 8.32 11.92 -20.93
C GLY A 143 9.12 10.65 -20.64
N ASP A 144 8.47 9.53 -20.32
CA ASP A 144 9.15 8.25 -20.17
C ASP A 144 9.64 7.74 -21.53
N PRO A 145 10.79 7.04 -21.60
CA PRO A 145 11.35 6.55 -22.86
C PRO A 145 10.63 5.32 -23.43
N PHE A 146 9.49 4.95 -22.86
CA PHE A 146 8.64 3.82 -23.28
C PHE A 146 7.19 4.11 -22.94
N GLY A 147 6.27 3.42 -23.62
CA GLY A 147 4.86 3.41 -23.28
C GLY A 147 4.51 2.27 -22.34
N TYR A 148 3.38 2.37 -21.69
CA TYR A 148 2.88 1.37 -20.72
C TYR A 148 1.38 1.57 -20.47
N GLU A 149 0.72 0.57 -19.91
CA GLU A 149 -0.64 0.73 -19.40
C GLU A 149 -0.63 1.47 -18.07
N ALA A 150 -1.61 2.34 -17.87
CA ALA A 150 -1.79 3.12 -16.65
C ALA A 150 -3.23 3.00 -16.16
N TRP A 151 -3.43 3.19 -14.86
CA TRP A 151 -4.76 3.12 -14.26
C TRP A 151 -5.64 4.25 -14.81
N GLN A 152 -6.72 3.87 -15.53
CA GLN A 152 -7.67 4.80 -16.16
C GLN A 152 -7.00 5.91 -16.97
N GLY A 153 -5.88 5.64 -17.62
CA GLY A 153 -5.15 6.62 -18.40
C GLY A 153 -4.31 7.62 -17.59
N HIS A 154 -4.20 7.42 -16.29
CA HIS A 154 -3.33 8.22 -15.40
C HIS A 154 -1.90 7.69 -15.45
N PHE A 155 -1.07 8.25 -16.30
CA PHE A 155 0.30 7.76 -16.54
C PHE A 155 1.23 7.89 -15.34
N GLU A 156 0.87 8.65 -14.31
CA GLU A 156 1.53 8.66 -13.02
C GLU A 156 1.32 7.37 -12.20
N LEU A 157 0.41 6.49 -12.65
CA LEU A 157 0.05 5.24 -12.00
C LEU A 157 0.22 4.04 -12.96
N PRO A 158 1.47 3.65 -13.27
CA PRO A 158 1.73 2.51 -14.17
C PRO A 158 1.22 1.20 -13.57
N CYS A 159 0.50 0.42 -14.38
CA CYS A 159 -0.10 -0.84 -13.97
C CYS A 159 0.93 -1.96 -13.84
N LEU A 160 0.92 -2.63 -12.69
CA LEU A 160 1.73 -3.83 -12.46
C LEU A 160 1.22 -5.02 -13.27
N ASN A 161 2.14 -5.84 -13.74
CA ASN A 161 1.83 -7.12 -14.36
C ASN A 161 1.68 -8.20 -13.29
N LEU A 162 0.45 -8.41 -12.80
CA LEU A 162 0.15 -9.38 -11.76
C LEU A 162 0.16 -10.85 -12.26
N TRP A 163 0.42 -11.07 -13.54
CA TRP A 163 0.67 -12.38 -14.12
C TRP A 163 2.13 -12.83 -13.92
N ASN A 164 3.03 -11.87 -13.73
CA ASN A 164 4.44 -12.14 -13.49
C ASN A 164 4.63 -12.72 -12.07
N PRO A 165 5.18 -13.94 -11.93
CA PRO A 165 5.37 -14.55 -10.61
C PRO A 165 6.35 -13.77 -9.72
N ASP A 166 7.31 -13.06 -10.29
CA ASP A 166 8.25 -12.25 -9.52
C ASP A 166 7.56 -11.02 -8.91
N VAL A 167 6.61 -10.42 -9.63
CA VAL A 167 5.78 -9.32 -9.10
C VAL A 167 4.90 -9.84 -7.96
N ARG A 168 4.24 -10.98 -8.14
CA ARG A 168 3.44 -11.61 -7.08
C ARG A 168 4.27 -11.89 -5.85
N GLN A 169 5.45 -12.48 -6.02
CA GLN A 169 6.33 -12.81 -4.91
C GLN A 169 6.78 -11.58 -4.16
N TYR A 170 7.14 -10.51 -4.87
CA TYR A 170 7.51 -9.23 -4.27
C TYR A 170 6.38 -8.66 -3.41
N LEU A 171 5.14 -8.70 -3.90
CA LEU A 171 3.99 -8.20 -3.17
C LEU A 171 3.66 -9.09 -1.95
N PHE A 172 3.75 -10.41 -2.08
CA PHE A 172 3.53 -11.32 -0.95
C PHE A 172 4.61 -11.17 0.12
N ASP A 173 5.86 -10.97 -0.27
CA ASP A 173 6.95 -10.68 0.67
C ASP A 173 6.74 -9.33 1.36
N SER A 174 6.18 -8.35 0.67
CA SER A 174 5.83 -7.06 1.28
C SER A 174 4.73 -7.22 2.32
N ILE A 175 3.70 -8.01 2.04
CA ILE A 175 2.64 -8.31 3.01
C ILE A 175 3.20 -9.07 4.21
N ARG A 176 4.08 -10.03 3.99
CA ARG A 176 4.78 -10.74 5.07
C ARG A 176 5.54 -9.75 5.95
N PHE A 177 6.23 -8.81 5.33
CA PHE A 177 6.91 -7.73 6.05
C PHE A 177 5.94 -6.93 6.93
N TRP A 178 4.74 -6.60 6.43
CA TRP A 178 3.72 -5.87 7.20
C TRP A 178 3.23 -6.67 8.40
N VAL A 179 2.97 -7.96 8.22
CA VAL A 179 2.53 -8.82 9.32
C VAL A 179 3.65 -8.96 10.37
N ASP A 180 4.87 -9.21 9.94
CA ASP A 180 5.99 -9.47 10.84
C ASP A 180 6.45 -8.21 11.60
N ASN A 181 6.40 -7.04 10.95
CA ASN A 181 6.92 -5.79 11.53
C ASN A 181 5.84 -4.92 12.17
N PHE A 182 4.61 -4.95 11.67
CA PHE A 182 3.53 -4.08 12.14
C PHE A 182 2.41 -4.83 12.86
N ASP A 183 2.34 -6.14 12.71
CA ASP A 183 1.28 -6.98 13.27
C ASP A 183 -0.13 -6.55 12.82
N ILE A 184 -0.28 -6.17 11.56
CA ILE A 184 -1.58 -5.79 10.98
C ILE A 184 -2.54 -6.98 10.99
N ASP A 185 -3.84 -6.70 10.99
CA ASP A 185 -4.90 -7.71 11.09
C ASP A 185 -5.58 -8.01 9.77
N GLY A 186 -5.41 -7.14 8.78
CA GLY A 186 -6.03 -7.32 7.47
C GLY A 186 -5.55 -6.32 6.44
N ILE A 187 -6.00 -6.54 5.21
CA ILE A 187 -5.67 -5.72 4.05
C ILE A 187 -6.96 -5.43 3.29
N ARG A 188 -7.19 -4.16 2.97
CA ARG A 188 -8.21 -3.76 2.01
C ARG A 188 -7.54 -3.65 0.64
N LEU A 189 -8.09 -4.33 -0.36
CA LEU A 189 -7.57 -4.28 -1.73
C LEU A 189 -8.15 -3.07 -2.47
N ASP A 190 -7.27 -2.12 -2.79
CA ASP A 190 -7.62 -1.01 -3.65
C ASP A 190 -7.84 -1.50 -5.09
N CYS A 191 -8.85 -0.95 -5.78
CA CYS A 191 -9.19 -1.34 -7.16
C CYS A 191 -9.45 -2.84 -7.35
N ALA A 192 -10.05 -3.51 -6.35
CA ALA A 192 -10.28 -4.97 -6.38
C ALA A 192 -11.03 -5.44 -7.64
N ASN A 193 -11.90 -4.59 -8.20
CA ASN A 193 -12.69 -4.91 -9.41
C ASN A 193 -11.84 -5.03 -10.68
N VAL A 194 -10.62 -4.50 -10.70
CA VAL A 194 -9.70 -4.57 -11.86
C VAL A 194 -8.50 -5.48 -11.62
N LEU A 195 -8.38 -6.07 -10.42
CA LEU A 195 -7.30 -6.99 -10.10
C LEU A 195 -7.52 -8.35 -10.75
N ASP A 196 -6.43 -9.00 -11.15
CA ASP A 196 -6.46 -10.36 -11.68
C ASP A 196 -7.05 -11.33 -10.66
N PHE A 197 -7.99 -12.16 -11.11
CA PHE A 197 -8.67 -13.11 -10.22
C PHE A 197 -7.72 -14.16 -9.64
N GLY A 198 -6.79 -14.67 -10.46
CA GLY A 198 -5.79 -15.64 -10.02
C GLY A 198 -4.86 -15.06 -8.96
N PHE A 199 -4.46 -13.80 -9.12
CA PHE A 199 -3.69 -13.07 -8.11
C PHE A 199 -4.45 -12.94 -6.79
N MET A 200 -5.73 -12.53 -6.83
CA MET A 200 -6.54 -12.40 -5.62
C MET A 200 -6.73 -13.74 -4.89
N LYS A 201 -6.89 -14.82 -5.63
CA LYS A 201 -7.00 -16.16 -5.06
C LYS A 201 -5.72 -16.56 -4.33
N GLU A 202 -4.57 -16.41 -4.98
CA GLU A 202 -3.27 -16.71 -4.38
C GLU A 202 -2.97 -15.82 -3.18
N LEU A 203 -3.32 -14.53 -3.27
CA LEU A 203 -3.20 -13.57 -2.17
C LEU A 203 -3.98 -14.05 -0.94
N ARG A 204 -5.23 -14.47 -1.14
CA ARG A 204 -6.08 -14.98 -0.05
C ARG A 204 -5.48 -16.22 0.61
N GLU A 205 -5.01 -17.18 -0.19
CA GLU A 205 -4.38 -18.40 0.31
C GLU A 205 -3.13 -18.10 1.13
N LYS A 206 -2.26 -17.23 0.64
CA LYS A 206 -1.01 -16.86 1.34
C LYS A 206 -1.24 -16.04 2.58
N THR A 207 -2.15 -15.08 2.56
CA THR A 207 -2.42 -14.23 3.73
C THR A 207 -3.13 -15.00 4.85
N SER A 208 -3.99 -15.95 4.53
CA SER A 208 -4.64 -16.81 5.52
C SER A 208 -3.65 -17.67 6.31
N ALA A 209 -2.48 -17.97 5.74
CA ALA A 209 -1.43 -18.74 6.39
C ALA A 209 -0.52 -17.89 7.29
N MET A 210 -0.61 -16.56 7.23
CA MET A 210 0.28 -15.65 7.96
C MET A 210 -0.18 -15.33 9.36
N LYS A 211 -1.52 -15.44 9.65
CA LYS A 211 -2.08 -15.01 10.94
C LYS A 211 -3.36 -15.77 11.29
#